data_52305d41a1952a7a517f8a82089ea6ea
#
_entry.id   52305d41a1952a7a517f8a82089ea6ea
#
_cell.length_a   1.000
_cell.length_b   1.000
_cell.length_c   1.000
_cell.angle_alpha   90.00
_cell.angle_beta   90.00
_cell.angle_gamma   90.00
#
_symmetry.space_group_name_H-M   'P 1'
#
loop_
_entity.id
_entity.type
_entity.pdbx_description
1 polymer ?
#
loop_
_entity_poly.entity_id
_entity_poly.type
_entity_poly.pdbx_seq_one_letter_code
_entity_poly.pdbx_strand_id
1 'polypeptide(L)'
;MRTAPYYILVVFLLTLAVGCASSKAAKQKKFSNNDYYFNPNVSLVHSTNDSSLITIEFGNDDILYARKHSSEPFQANITIEISDKSLQNKDTLKLTVRPPMKDDEGDWRLQVLYPTALGEHQISVLLKDQNRRAEFKKEFNFTKSLRPSTLDAAITAGKYNTPIYSNYFNIGDTINIQFPRFEKNADSPLLFFEMISLPALPPPAFSNNSPEIPDSSWFNPMNFMTDSLGHHLYPKGLPILIKSTSSDQRIYLYSRGEFPYTTKMADLIEPMRFIMSKSEYTQLSQASDAYTFFCNFWRDCAGNEEKAKDLIAIYYRRVTTANTYFSNTVPGWRTDRGMIYLVYGKPNRVENSGYAERWVYGDETVPGSFSFLFRRKGNSLSDNIFVLQRDPLYKMSWEQYVNAWRQGRVTHE
;
A
#
# COMPACT_ATOMS: atom_id res chain seq x y z
N MET A 1 3.75 -17.64 -44.95
CA MET A 1 3.93 -17.14 -43.58
C MET A 1 2.58 -17.21 -42.89
N ARG A 2 2.40 -18.16 -41.98
CA ARG A 2 1.13 -18.39 -41.30
C ARG A 2 1.18 -17.62 -39.98
N THR A 3 0.34 -16.60 -39.84
CA THR A 3 0.09 -15.91 -38.58
C THR A 3 -0.75 -16.85 -37.70
N ALA A 4 -0.18 -17.28 -36.59
CA ALA A 4 -0.92 -18.03 -35.58
C ALA A 4 -1.85 -17.09 -34.84
N PRO A 5 -3.14 -17.46 -34.62
CA PRO A 5 -4.04 -16.66 -33.82
C PRO A 5 -3.70 -16.85 -32.35
N TYR A 6 -3.41 -15.75 -31.66
CA TYR A 6 -3.25 -15.72 -30.22
C TYR A 6 -4.62 -15.84 -29.55
N TYR A 7 -4.86 -16.93 -28.83
CA TYR A 7 -6.03 -17.08 -27.97
C TYR A 7 -5.74 -16.42 -26.62
N ILE A 8 -6.39 -15.30 -26.36
CA ILE A 8 -6.35 -14.65 -25.05
C ILE A 8 -7.51 -15.24 -24.22
N LEU A 9 -7.19 -16.07 -23.23
CA LEU A 9 -8.16 -16.56 -22.28
C LEU A 9 -8.26 -15.58 -21.12
N VAL A 10 -9.33 -14.76 -21.11
CA VAL A 10 -9.69 -13.93 -19.96
C VAL A 10 -10.53 -14.79 -19.03
N VAL A 11 -9.95 -15.26 -17.92
CA VAL A 11 -10.68 -16.02 -16.92
C VAL A 11 -11.22 -15.06 -15.85
N PHE A 12 -12.53 -14.88 -15.83
CA PHE A 12 -13.25 -14.16 -14.78
C PHE A 12 -13.52 -15.12 -13.63
N LEU A 13 -12.71 -15.09 -12.59
CA LEU A 13 -12.95 -15.85 -11.36
C LEU A 13 -13.56 -14.93 -10.31
N LEU A 14 -14.87 -15.00 -10.14
CA LEU A 14 -15.57 -14.45 -8.98
C LEU A 14 -15.35 -15.41 -7.80
N THR A 15 -14.34 -15.14 -6.97
CA THR A 15 -14.20 -15.87 -5.70
C THR A 15 -14.97 -15.10 -4.63
N LEU A 16 -16.10 -15.65 -4.20
CA LEU A 16 -16.79 -15.25 -2.99
C LEU A 16 -15.93 -15.66 -1.77
N ALA A 17 -15.22 -14.71 -1.19
CA ALA A 17 -14.65 -14.88 0.14
C ALA A 17 -15.79 -14.71 1.16
N VAL A 18 -16.35 -15.83 1.64
CA VAL A 18 -17.27 -15.83 2.78
C VAL A 18 -16.46 -15.68 4.04
N GLY A 19 -16.22 -14.46 4.48
CA GLY A 19 -15.71 -14.13 5.80
C GLY A 19 -16.87 -13.82 6.74
N CYS A 20 -17.30 -14.78 7.57
CA CYS A 20 -18.16 -14.49 8.70
C CYS A 20 -17.38 -13.74 9.77
N ALA A 21 -17.62 -12.43 9.89
CA ALA A 21 -17.41 -11.70 11.15
C ALA A 21 -18.53 -10.68 11.30
N SER A 22 -19.52 -11.02 12.10
CA SER A 22 -20.56 -10.11 12.51
C SER A 22 -20.02 -9.11 13.54
N SER A 23 -19.64 -7.92 13.11
CA SER A 23 -19.64 -6.74 13.95
C SER A 23 -20.37 -5.65 13.19
N LYS A 24 -21.45 -5.13 13.81
CA LYS A 24 -22.20 -3.98 13.30
C LYS A 24 -21.26 -2.77 13.27
N ALA A 25 -20.50 -2.63 12.20
CA ALA A 25 -19.77 -1.40 11.92
C ALA A 25 -20.79 -0.30 11.59
N ALA A 26 -20.65 0.83 12.25
CA ALA A 26 -21.42 2.03 11.98
C ALA A 26 -21.30 2.39 10.49
N LYS A 27 -22.42 2.71 9.83
CA LYS A 27 -22.43 3.16 8.43
C LYS A 27 -21.48 4.34 8.25
N GLN A 28 -20.30 4.07 7.72
CA GLN A 28 -19.36 5.12 7.31
C GLN A 28 -20.01 5.95 6.20
N LYS A 29 -20.11 7.27 6.42
CA LYS A 29 -20.48 8.20 5.37
C LYS A 29 -19.44 8.13 4.26
N LYS A 30 -19.89 7.84 3.03
CA LYS A 30 -19.07 7.83 1.82
C LYS A 30 -18.29 9.15 1.68
N PHE A 31 -17.00 9.03 1.40
CA PHE A 31 -16.13 10.16 1.10
C PHE A 31 -16.62 10.99 -0.10
N SER A 32 -16.36 12.29 -0.05
CA SER A 32 -16.64 13.19 -1.16
C SER A 32 -15.65 13.00 -2.30
N ASN A 33 -16.14 13.18 -3.52
CA ASN A 33 -15.61 12.81 -4.83
C ASN A 33 -14.25 13.39 -5.28
N ASN A 34 -13.29 13.63 -4.39
CA ASN A 34 -12.00 14.21 -4.73
C ASN A 34 -10.79 13.42 -4.21
N ASP A 35 -10.89 12.07 -4.11
CA ASP A 35 -9.76 11.28 -3.68
C ASP A 35 -8.75 11.12 -4.81
N TYR A 36 -7.60 11.76 -4.63
CA TYR A 36 -6.54 11.86 -5.62
C TYR A 36 -5.65 10.63 -5.69
N TYR A 37 -5.90 9.63 -4.85
CA TYR A 37 -5.10 8.41 -4.84
C TYR A 37 -5.82 7.29 -5.59
N PHE A 38 -5.46 7.14 -6.85
CA PHE A 38 -5.72 5.94 -7.61
C PHE A 38 -4.43 5.11 -7.58
N ASN A 39 -4.36 4.16 -6.66
CA ASN A 39 -3.17 3.34 -6.42
C ASN A 39 -3.53 1.85 -6.34
N PRO A 40 -3.98 1.26 -7.45
CA PRO A 40 -4.29 -0.16 -7.50
C PRO A 40 -3.06 -1.00 -7.19
N ASN A 41 -3.26 -2.14 -6.55
CA ASN A 41 -2.20 -3.12 -6.36
C ASN A 41 -2.01 -3.91 -7.66
N VAL A 42 -0.79 -3.91 -8.19
CA VAL A 42 -0.45 -4.66 -9.40
C VAL A 42 0.73 -5.58 -9.10
N SER A 43 0.52 -6.86 -9.28
CA SER A 43 1.54 -7.90 -9.09
C SER A 43 1.74 -8.71 -10.36
N LEU A 44 2.92 -9.31 -10.50
CA LEU A 44 3.29 -10.20 -11.60
C LEU A 44 3.94 -11.46 -11.04
N VAL A 45 3.46 -12.62 -11.50
CA VAL A 45 4.03 -13.94 -11.18
C VAL A 45 4.18 -14.75 -12.46
N HIS A 46 5.33 -15.40 -12.65
CA HIS A 46 5.54 -16.28 -13.80
C HIS A 46 4.68 -17.54 -13.67
N SER A 47 3.81 -17.77 -14.65
CA SER A 47 2.91 -18.93 -14.67
C SER A 47 3.49 -20.11 -15.43
N THR A 48 4.03 -19.87 -16.62
CA THR A 48 4.68 -20.88 -17.48
C THR A 48 5.95 -20.30 -18.08
N ASN A 49 6.69 -21.06 -18.88
CA ASN A 49 7.86 -20.52 -19.58
C ASN A 49 7.51 -19.41 -20.58
N ASP A 50 6.26 -19.40 -21.09
CA ASP A 50 5.81 -18.49 -22.14
C ASP A 50 4.81 -17.44 -21.66
N SER A 51 4.43 -17.46 -20.36
CA SER A 51 3.43 -16.54 -19.83
C SER A 51 3.68 -16.14 -18.39
N SER A 52 3.17 -14.96 -18.03
CA SER A 52 3.11 -14.45 -16.66
C SER A 52 1.70 -14.01 -16.32
N LEU A 53 1.29 -14.24 -15.08
CA LEU A 53 0.01 -13.79 -14.55
C LEU A 53 0.19 -12.40 -13.94
N ILE A 54 -0.51 -11.41 -14.50
CA ILE A 54 -0.60 -10.07 -13.95
C ILE A 54 -1.91 -9.98 -13.19
N THR A 55 -1.83 -9.69 -11.91
CA THR A 55 -3.00 -9.49 -11.05
C THR A 55 -3.13 -8.02 -10.69
N ILE A 56 -4.32 -7.47 -10.89
CA ILE A 56 -4.67 -6.07 -10.63
C ILE A 56 -5.80 -6.08 -9.61
N GLU A 57 -5.59 -5.42 -8.49
CA GLU A 57 -6.58 -5.28 -7.42
C GLU A 57 -6.82 -3.81 -7.12
N PHE A 58 -8.08 -3.45 -6.87
CA PHE A 58 -8.47 -2.13 -6.39
C PHE A 58 -9.72 -2.23 -5.53
N GLY A 59 -9.75 -1.47 -4.45
CA GLY A 59 -10.90 -1.38 -3.57
C GLY A 59 -12.00 -0.51 -4.15
N ASN A 60 -13.20 -0.63 -3.61
CA ASN A 60 -14.33 0.23 -4.00
C ASN A 60 -14.01 1.71 -3.82
N ASP A 61 -13.21 2.08 -2.83
CA ASP A 61 -12.85 3.47 -2.52
C ASP A 61 -11.75 4.02 -3.43
N ASP A 62 -11.01 3.14 -4.12
CA ASP A 62 -9.91 3.53 -5.01
C ASP A 62 -10.41 4.09 -6.35
N ILE A 63 -11.64 3.82 -6.75
CA ILE A 63 -12.20 4.14 -8.05
C ILE A 63 -13.45 5.02 -7.94
N LEU A 64 -13.71 5.83 -8.97
CA LEU A 64 -14.90 6.67 -9.03
C LEU A 64 -16.02 5.97 -9.79
N TYR A 65 -17.14 5.76 -9.11
CA TYR A 65 -18.35 5.28 -9.71
C TYR A 65 -19.22 6.44 -10.21
N ALA A 66 -19.65 6.35 -11.45
CA ALA A 66 -20.53 7.32 -12.09
C ALA A 66 -21.69 6.63 -12.80
N ARG A 67 -22.77 7.35 -13.04
CA ARG A 67 -23.89 6.93 -13.90
C ARG A 67 -24.25 8.05 -14.84
N LYS A 68 -24.66 7.73 -16.06
CA LYS A 68 -25.08 8.72 -17.06
C LYS A 68 -26.53 9.19 -16.82
N HIS A 69 -27.38 8.25 -16.42
CA HIS A 69 -28.81 8.50 -16.16
C HIS A 69 -29.17 7.99 -14.77
N SER A 70 -30.18 8.58 -14.14
CA SER A 70 -30.65 8.20 -12.79
C SER A 70 -31.14 6.76 -12.68
N SER A 71 -31.57 6.16 -13.77
CA SER A 71 -32.06 4.77 -13.88
C SER A 71 -30.91 3.74 -14.03
N GLU A 72 -29.69 4.18 -14.33
CA GLU A 72 -28.56 3.28 -14.52
C GLU A 72 -27.82 3.01 -13.19
N PRO A 73 -27.23 1.81 -13.02
CA PRO A 73 -26.38 1.55 -11.87
C PRO A 73 -25.11 2.39 -11.92
N PHE A 74 -24.55 2.71 -10.77
CA PHE A 74 -23.24 3.31 -10.70
C PHE A 74 -22.17 2.32 -11.18
N GLN A 75 -21.30 2.74 -12.09
CA GLN A 75 -20.23 1.93 -12.68
C GLN A 75 -18.91 2.69 -12.67
N ALA A 76 -17.82 1.99 -12.40
CA ALA A 76 -16.49 2.48 -12.70
C ALA A 76 -16.21 2.31 -14.21
N ASN A 77 -15.23 3.05 -14.72
CA ASN A 77 -14.77 2.93 -16.10
C ASN A 77 -13.24 2.95 -16.11
N ILE A 78 -12.65 1.76 -16.04
CA ILE A 78 -11.20 1.57 -15.92
C ILE A 78 -10.65 1.05 -17.25
N THR A 79 -9.69 1.76 -17.82
CA THR A 79 -8.91 1.30 -18.97
C THR A 79 -7.56 0.78 -18.49
N ILE A 80 -7.18 -0.40 -18.97
CA ILE A 80 -5.94 -1.10 -18.65
C ILE A 80 -5.16 -1.27 -19.94
N GLU A 81 -3.93 -0.79 -19.97
CA GLU A 81 -3.00 -0.94 -21.09
C GLU A 81 -1.76 -1.70 -20.59
N ILE A 82 -1.48 -2.87 -21.19
CA ILE A 82 -0.31 -3.69 -20.86
C ILE A 82 0.54 -3.78 -22.11
N SER A 83 1.81 -3.45 -22.00
CA SER A 83 2.77 -3.50 -23.10
C SER A 83 4.14 -3.97 -22.62
N ASP A 84 4.87 -4.69 -23.48
CA ASP A 84 6.27 -5.01 -23.28
C ASP A 84 7.12 -4.11 -24.19
N LYS A 85 7.93 -3.26 -23.56
CA LYS A 85 8.78 -2.30 -24.25
C LYS A 85 10.08 -2.92 -24.79
N SER A 86 10.44 -4.13 -24.33
CA SER A 86 11.61 -4.86 -24.81
C SER A 86 11.42 -5.46 -26.20
N LEU A 87 10.16 -5.69 -26.61
CA LEU A 87 9.82 -6.27 -27.89
C LEU A 87 9.80 -5.20 -28.99
N GLN A 88 10.32 -5.54 -30.16
CA GLN A 88 10.28 -4.66 -31.34
C GLN A 88 8.86 -4.37 -31.82
N ASN A 89 7.96 -5.35 -31.71
CA ASN A 89 6.52 -5.18 -31.94
C ASN A 89 5.84 -4.77 -30.63
N LYS A 90 5.51 -3.50 -30.51
CA LYS A 90 4.82 -2.91 -29.35
C LYS A 90 3.34 -3.27 -29.35
N ASP A 91 2.98 -4.54 -29.33
CA ASP A 91 1.59 -4.94 -29.17
C ASP A 91 1.13 -4.55 -27.76
N THR A 92 0.19 -3.62 -27.69
CA THR A 92 -0.41 -3.18 -26.44
C THR A 92 -1.76 -3.88 -26.27
N LEU A 93 -1.87 -4.67 -25.22
CA LEU A 93 -3.17 -5.21 -24.79
C LEU A 93 -3.97 -4.10 -24.12
N LYS A 94 -5.13 -3.78 -24.68
CA LYS A 94 -6.07 -2.81 -24.12
C LYS A 94 -7.33 -3.50 -23.65
N LEU A 95 -7.68 -3.30 -22.39
CA LEU A 95 -8.88 -3.80 -21.76
C LEU A 95 -9.66 -2.62 -21.17
N THR A 96 -10.98 -2.68 -21.26
CA THR A 96 -11.86 -1.76 -20.54
C THR A 96 -12.76 -2.57 -19.63
N VAL A 97 -12.68 -2.32 -18.33
CA VAL A 97 -13.54 -2.96 -17.33
C VAL A 97 -14.47 -1.92 -16.73
N ARG A 98 -15.72 -2.33 -16.48
CA ARG A 98 -16.77 -1.48 -15.92
C ARG A 98 -17.42 -2.19 -14.75
N PRO A 99 -16.68 -2.36 -13.64
CA PRO A 99 -17.26 -2.99 -12.47
C PRO A 99 -18.44 -2.18 -11.94
N PRO A 100 -19.57 -2.82 -11.62
CA PRO A 100 -20.66 -2.16 -10.92
C PRO A 100 -20.22 -1.85 -9.49
N MET A 101 -20.83 -0.84 -8.89
CA MET A 101 -20.61 -0.54 -7.48
C MET A 101 -21.11 -1.71 -6.64
N LYS A 102 -20.25 -2.22 -5.74
CA LYS A 102 -20.61 -3.24 -4.78
C LYS A 102 -21.18 -2.59 -3.52
N ASP A 103 -22.15 -3.25 -2.89
CA ASP A 103 -22.71 -2.81 -1.61
C ASP A 103 -21.83 -3.25 -0.42
N ASP A 104 -20.96 -4.23 -0.63
CA ASP A 104 -19.98 -4.74 0.33
C ASP A 104 -18.58 -4.15 0.10
N GLU A 105 -17.74 -4.17 1.13
CA GLU A 105 -16.36 -3.65 1.12
C GLU A 105 -15.37 -4.55 0.32
N GLY A 106 -15.86 -5.33 -0.62
CA GLY A 106 -15.04 -6.26 -1.38
C GLY A 106 -14.16 -5.59 -2.44
N ASP A 107 -12.91 -6.05 -2.53
CA ASP A 107 -12.00 -5.62 -3.58
C ASP A 107 -12.35 -6.22 -4.93
N TRP A 108 -12.07 -5.45 -5.98
CA TRP A 108 -12.09 -5.92 -7.35
C TRP A 108 -10.74 -6.54 -7.70
N ARG A 109 -10.79 -7.72 -8.34
CA ARG A 109 -9.59 -8.39 -8.83
C ARG A 109 -9.76 -8.78 -10.29
N LEU A 110 -8.78 -8.40 -11.10
CA LEU A 110 -8.63 -8.83 -12.48
C LEU A 110 -7.30 -9.56 -12.65
N GLN A 111 -7.34 -10.72 -13.30
CA GLN A 111 -6.15 -11.49 -13.66
C GLN A 111 -6.02 -11.56 -15.17
N VAL A 112 -4.82 -11.24 -15.67
CA VAL A 112 -4.49 -11.26 -17.08
C VAL A 112 -3.27 -12.15 -17.29
N LEU A 113 -3.44 -13.21 -18.06
CA LEU A 113 -2.31 -14.03 -18.52
C LEU A 113 -1.66 -13.30 -19.71
N TYR A 114 -0.46 -12.78 -19.50
CA TYR A 114 0.27 -12.00 -20.48
C TYR A 114 1.43 -12.81 -21.07
N PRO A 115 1.61 -12.84 -22.41
CA PRO A 115 2.72 -13.57 -23.03
C PRO A 115 4.07 -12.98 -22.62
N THR A 116 4.94 -13.82 -22.07
CA THR A 116 6.32 -13.49 -21.69
C THR A 116 7.18 -14.72 -21.94
N ALA A 117 7.92 -14.75 -23.02
CA ALA A 117 8.86 -15.83 -23.31
C ALA A 117 10.12 -15.74 -22.41
N LEU A 118 11.04 -16.68 -22.53
CA LEU A 118 12.35 -16.56 -21.90
C LEU A 118 13.12 -15.38 -22.52
N GLY A 119 13.76 -14.55 -21.68
CA GLY A 119 14.48 -13.37 -22.10
C GLY A 119 14.25 -12.15 -21.22
N GLU A 120 14.69 -11.00 -21.69
CA GLU A 120 14.52 -9.72 -21.01
C GLU A 120 13.15 -9.11 -21.33
N HIS A 121 12.49 -8.57 -20.29
CA HIS A 121 11.18 -7.96 -20.38
C HIS A 121 11.14 -6.63 -19.65
N GLN A 122 10.44 -5.66 -20.25
CA GLN A 122 10.06 -4.39 -19.63
C GLN A 122 8.55 -4.19 -19.74
N ILE A 123 7.81 -4.85 -18.86
CA ILE A 123 6.35 -4.79 -18.84
C ILE A 123 5.88 -3.48 -18.21
N SER A 124 5.05 -2.74 -18.93
CA SER A 124 4.38 -1.54 -18.44
C SER A 124 2.89 -1.80 -18.34
N VAL A 125 2.34 -1.64 -17.14
CA VAL A 125 0.89 -1.70 -16.86
C VAL A 125 0.42 -0.29 -16.54
N LEU A 126 -0.45 0.26 -17.39
CA LEU A 126 -1.05 1.59 -17.23
C LEU A 126 -2.54 1.41 -17.00
N LEU A 127 -3.02 1.89 -15.85
CA LEU A 127 -4.43 1.93 -15.51
C LEU A 127 -4.93 3.36 -15.53
N LYS A 128 -6.13 3.57 -16.05
CA LYS A 128 -6.78 4.88 -16.11
C LYS A 128 -8.20 4.78 -15.59
N ASP A 129 -8.50 5.48 -14.51
CA ASP A 129 -9.87 5.73 -14.10
C ASP A 129 -10.45 6.87 -14.94
N GLN A 130 -11.29 6.53 -15.91
CA GLN A 130 -11.86 7.49 -16.86
C GLN A 130 -12.87 8.46 -16.19
N ASN A 131 -13.53 8.00 -15.11
CA ASN A 131 -14.48 8.82 -14.38
C ASN A 131 -13.77 9.88 -13.51
N ARG A 132 -12.62 9.51 -12.92
CA ARG A 132 -11.81 10.38 -12.07
C ARG A 132 -10.74 11.17 -12.85
N ARG A 133 -10.40 10.71 -14.07
CA ARG A 133 -9.25 11.18 -14.87
C ARG A 133 -7.92 10.99 -14.15
N ALA A 134 -7.80 9.91 -13.39
CA ALA A 134 -6.59 9.53 -12.68
C ALA A 134 -5.89 8.38 -13.41
N GLU A 135 -4.55 8.36 -13.34
CA GLU A 135 -3.73 7.33 -13.95
C GLU A 135 -2.78 6.72 -12.92
N PHE A 136 -2.58 5.42 -13.02
CA PHE A 136 -1.56 4.67 -12.28
C PHE A 136 -0.71 3.88 -13.25
N LYS A 137 0.60 3.89 -13.05
CA LYS A 137 1.56 3.14 -13.87
C LYS A 137 2.48 2.30 -13.01
N LYS A 138 2.58 1.02 -13.34
CA LYS A 138 3.55 0.07 -12.77
C LYS A 138 4.43 -0.48 -13.86
N GLU A 139 5.74 -0.54 -13.59
CA GLU A 139 6.72 -1.14 -14.49
C GLU A 139 7.41 -2.32 -13.81
N PHE A 140 7.57 -3.41 -14.55
CA PHE A 140 8.29 -4.61 -14.16
C PHE A 140 9.45 -4.82 -15.13
N ASN A 141 10.67 -4.78 -14.62
CA ASN A 141 11.89 -5.06 -15.38
C ASN A 141 12.49 -6.37 -14.85
N PHE A 142 12.60 -7.36 -15.69
CA PHE A 142 13.11 -8.67 -15.30
C PHE A 142 13.70 -9.43 -16.48
N THR A 143 14.55 -10.42 -16.16
CA THR A 143 15.01 -11.43 -17.11
C THR A 143 14.38 -12.76 -16.73
N LYS A 144 13.51 -13.29 -17.58
CA LYS A 144 12.89 -14.59 -17.39
C LYS A 144 13.81 -15.69 -17.92
N SER A 145 14.18 -16.62 -17.07
CA SER A 145 15.11 -17.69 -17.37
C SER A 145 14.58 -19.05 -16.92
N LEU A 146 15.30 -20.14 -17.23
CA LEU A 146 15.00 -21.46 -16.70
C LEU A 146 15.40 -21.64 -15.23
N ARG A 147 16.07 -20.64 -14.64
CA ARG A 147 16.39 -20.64 -13.21
C ARG A 147 15.27 -19.92 -12.45
N PRO A 148 14.84 -20.44 -11.29
CA PRO A 148 13.83 -19.79 -10.48
C PRO A 148 14.24 -18.40 -10.02
N SER A 149 13.28 -17.48 -10.02
CA SER A 149 13.40 -16.11 -9.52
C SER A 149 12.31 -15.81 -8.49
N THR A 150 12.35 -14.67 -7.84
CA THR A 150 11.28 -14.26 -6.92
C THR A 150 9.94 -14.06 -7.63
N LEU A 151 9.93 -13.74 -8.91
CA LEU A 151 8.70 -13.64 -9.72
C LEU A 151 8.11 -15.01 -10.10
N ASP A 152 8.84 -16.09 -9.86
CA ASP A 152 8.30 -17.45 -9.99
C ASP A 152 7.56 -17.90 -8.73
N ALA A 153 7.71 -17.19 -7.62
CA ALA A 153 7.12 -17.54 -6.35
C ALA A 153 5.68 -17.03 -6.25
N ALA A 154 4.72 -17.96 -6.19
CA ALA A 154 3.36 -17.68 -5.76
C ALA A 154 3.28 -17.85 -4.24
N ILE A 155 2.94 -16.77 -3.54
CA ILE A 155 2.88 -16.76 -2.07
C ILE A 155 1.42 -16.79 -1.63
N THR A 156 1.10 -17.72 -0.74
CA THR A 156 -0.22 -17.83 -0.13
C THR A 156 -0.10 -17.77 1.39
N ALA A 157 -1.14 -17.36 2.08
CA ALA A 157 -1.19 -17.31 3.54
C ALA A 157 -2.45 -17.94 4.11
N GLY A 158 -2.35 -18.31 5.38
CA GLY A 158 -3.42 -18.84 6.19
C GLY A 158 -3.85 -20.25 5.82
N LYS A 159 -4.78 -20.79 6.60
CA LYS A 159 -5.30 -22.16 6.48
C LYS A 159 -5.85 -22.51 5.08
N TYR A 160 -6.37 -21.52 4.37
CA TYR A 160 -7.02 -21.71 3.07
C TYR A 160 -6.10 -21.41 1.88
N ASN A 161 -4.79 -21.22 2.11
CA ASN A 161 -3.82 -20.86 1.08
C ASN A 161 -4.28 -19.66 0.22
N THR A 162 -4.77 -18.63 0.88
CA THR A 162 -5.22 -17.41 0.18
C THR A 162 -4.03 -16.74 -0.48
N PRO A 163 -4.06 -16.46 -1.80
CA PRO A 163 -2.97 -15.80 -2.48
C PRO A 163 -2.72 -14.41 -1.91
N ILE A 164 -1.46 -14.08 -1.67
CA ILE A 164 -1.00 -12.75 -1.26
C ILE A 164 -0.57 -11.99 -2.50
N TYR A 165 -1.29 -10.93 -2.82
CA TYR A 165 -0.95 -10.01 -3.92
C TYR A 165 -0.46 -8.66 -3.41
N SER A 166 -0.74 -8.34 -2.14
CA SER A 166 -0.22 -7.18 -1.42
C SER A 166 1.14 -7.49 -0.79
N ASN A 167 1.83 -6.45 -0.33
CA ASN A 167 3.12 -6.60 0.36
C ASN A 167 2.94 -6.84 1.88
N TYR A 168 1.83 -7.42 2.32
CA TYR A 168 1.60 -7.69 3.75
C TYR A 168 0.77 -8.96 3.97
N PHE A 169 0.94 -9.55 5.15
CA PHE A 169 0.18 -10.66 5.69
C PHE A 169 0.06 -10.52 7.21
N ASN A 170 -0.87 -11.25 7.83
CA ASN A 170 -1.13 -11.11 9.27
C ASN A 170 -0.12 -11.89 10.11
N ILE A 171 0.22 -11.38 11.29
CA ILE A 171 1.04 -12.10 12.27
C ILE A 171 0.33 -13.40 12.67
N GLY A 172 1.07 -14.50 12.61
CA GLY A 172 0.55 -15.83 12.92
C GLY A 172 -0.06 -16.57 11.72
N ASP A 173 -0.17 -15.91 10.55
CA ASP A 173 -0.50 -16.63 9.33
C ASP A 173 0.65 -17.58 8.95
N THR A 174 0.28 -18.75 8.49
CA THR A 174 1.22 -19.66 7.82
C THR A 174 1.41 -19.20 6.39
N ILE A 175 2.64 -19.17 5.92
CA ILE A 175 2.98 -18.79 4.55
C ILE A 175 3.38 -20.06 3.78
N ASN A 176 2.79 -20.23 2.60
CA ASN A 176 3.18 -21.25 1.65
C ASN A 176 3.72 -20.60 0.38
N ILE A 177 4.89 -21.02 -0.06
CA ILE A 177 5.56 -20.50 -1.25
C ILE A 177 5.61 -21.62 -2.28
N GLN A 178 5.01 -21.38 -3.43
CA GLN A 178 4.95 -22.32 -4.54
C GLN A 178 5.64 -21.73 -5.77
N PHE A 179 6.22 -22.61 -6.57
CA PHE A 179 6.84 -22.27 -7.84
C PHE A 179 6.05 -22.91 -8.98
N PRO A 180 5.03 -22.25 -9.57
CA PRO A 180 4.15 -22.87 -10.56
C PRO A 180 4.88 -23.43 -11.80
N ARG A 181 6.04 -22.84 -12.16
CA ARG A 181 6.84 -23.30 -13.31
C ARG A 181 7.78 -24.45 -13.00
N PHE A 182 7.99 -24.80 -11.73
CA PHE A 182 9.01 -25.77 -11.32
C PHE A 182 8.38 -26.90 -10.52
N GLU A 183 8.97 -28.09 -10.59
CA GLU A 183 8.52 -29.24 -9.83
C GLU A 183 8.68 -29.00 -8.32
N LYS A 184 7.78 -29.59 -7.50
CA LYS A 184 7.68 -29.39 -6.05
C LYS A 184 8.95 -29.72 -5.26
N ASN A 185 9.92 -30.43 -5.84
CA ASN A 185 11.13 -30.92 -5.15
C ASN A 185 12.39 -30.12 -5.51
N ALA A 186 12.29 -29.02 -6.22
CA ALA A 186 13.45 -28.15 -6.42
C ALA A 186 13.77 -27.45 -5.10
N ASP A 187 15.02 -27.50 -4.65
CA ASP A 187 15.50 -26.71 -3.51
C ASP A 187 15.06 -25.26 -3.70
N SER A 188 14.39 -24.71 -2.67
CA SER A 188 13.88 -23.35 -2.76
C SER A 188 15.04 -22.38 -3.03
N PRO A 189 15.07 -21.71 -4.17
CA PRO A 189 16.17 -20.79 -4.51
C PRO A 189 16.02 -19.47 -3.77
N LEU A 190 15.10 -19.37 -2.81
CA LEU A 190 14.82 -18.14 -2.08
C LEU A 190 15.61 -18.11 -0.78
N LEU A 191 16.21 -16.97 -0.53
CA LEU A 191 16.81 -16.57 0.72
C LEU A 191 15.87 -15.60 1.43
N PHE A 192 15.72 -15.80 2.74
CA PHE A 192 14.87 -15.00 3.58
C PHE A 192 15.70 -14.17 4.54
N PHE A 193 15.28 -12.94 4.72
CA PHE A 193 15.93 -11.99 5.61
C PHE A 193 14.86 -11.27 6.43
N GLU A 194 15.11 -11.05 7.71
CA GLU A 194 14.27 -10.21 8.56
C GLU A 194 14.93 -8.85 8.78
N MET A 195 14.13 -7.79 8.84
CA MET A 195 14.63 -6.48 9.23
C MET A 195 15.09 -6.52 10.69
N ILE A 196 16.24 -5.92 10.99
CA ILE A 196 16.83 -5.91 12.33
C ILE A 196 15.97 -5.09 13.28
N SER A 197 15.55 -3.91 12.83
CA SER A 197 14.67 -2.99 13.55
C SER A 197 14.01 -2.02 12.57
N LEU A 198 12.86 -1.46 12.93
CA LEU A 198 12.31 -0.35 12.17
C LEU A 198 13.19 0.89 12.31
N PRO A 199 13.37 1.71 11.25
CA PRO A 199 14.08 2.97 11.34
C PRO A 199 13.35 3.93 12.28
N ALA A 200 14.08 4.95 12.75
CA ALA A 200 13.48 6.04 13.50
C ALA A 200 12.32 6.69 12.72
N LEU A 201 11.36 7.26 13.45
CA LEU A 201 10.30 8.03 12.81
C LEU A 201 10.89 9.20 12.02
N PRO A 202 10.26 9.59 10.90
CA PRO A 202 10.74 10.70 10.10
C PRO A 202 10.81 11.97 10.95
N PRO A 203 11.88 12.76 10.79
CA PRO A 203 11.99 14.04 11.50
C PRO A 203 10.87 14.99 11.04
N PRO A 204 10.49 15.98 11.85
CA PRO A 204 9.45 16.95 11.50
C PRO A 204 9.70 17.63 10.15
N ALA A 205 8.64 18.10 9.50
CA ALA A 205 8.70 18.73 8.17
C ALA A 205 9.64 19.95 8.11
N PHE A 206 9.83 20.64 9.24
CA PHE A 206 10.67 21.82 9.38
C PHE A 206 12.10 21.51 9.87
N SER A 207 12.48 20.23 10.00
CA SER A 207 13.84 19.79 10.38
C SER A 207 14.79 19.93 9.19
N ASN A 208 16.09 20.03 9.49
CA ASN A 208 17.16 19.93 8.47
C ASN A 208 17.60 18.47 8.25
N ASN A 209 17.15 17.53 9.06
CA ASN A 209 17.51 16.13 8.95
C ASN A 209 16.61 15.40 7.94
N SER A 210 17.17 14.39 7.27
CA SER A 210 16.42 13.46 6.42
C SER A 210 16.05 12.19 7.17
N PRO A 211 14.98 11.46 6.77
CA PRO A 211 14.67 10.17 7.35
C PRO A 211 15.71 9.13 6.94
N GLU A 212 15.89 8.13 7.79
CA GLU A 212 16.63 6.92 7.43
C GLU A 212 15.79 6.08 6.46
N ILE A 213 16.42 5.63 5.38
CA ILE A 213 15.78 4.78 4.36
C ILE A 213 16.47 3.42 4.41
N PRO A 214 15.76 2.37 4.84
CA PRO A 214 16.33 1.03 4.86
C PRO A 214 16.76 0.54 3.48
N ASP A 215 17.93 -0.05 3.43
CA ASP A 215 18.44 -0.82 2.30
C ASP A 215 18.67 -2.29 2.71
N SER A 216 19.33 -3.07 1.88
CA SER A 216 19.56 -4.50 2.17
C SER A 216 20.45 -4.77 3.39
N SER A 217 21.23 -3.80 3.88
CA SER A 217 22.06 -3.95 5.09
C SER A 217 21.24 -3.95 6.38
N TRP A 218 19.99 -3.52 6.32
CA TRP A 218 19.06 -3.53 7.44
C TRP A 218 18.43 -4.90 7.70
N PHE A 219 18.79 -5.92 6.94
CA PHE A 219 18.19 -7.23 7.01
C PHE A 219 19.24 -8.31 7.32
N ASN A 220 18.94 -9.14 8.31
CA ASN A 220 19.71 -10.33 8.63
C ASN A 220 19.10 -11.58 7.98
N PRO A 221 19.94 -12.54 7.56
CA PRO A 221 19.45 -13.85 7.14
C PRO A 221 18.58 -14.49 8.22
N MET A 222 17.47 -15.09 7.82
CA MET A 222 16.60 -15.81 8.73
C MET A 222 16.21 -17.18 8.16
N ASN A 223 15.98 -18.13 9.05
CA ASN A 223 15.33 -19.40 8.73
C ASN A 223 13.90 -19.33 9.26
N PHE A 224 12.94 -19.65 8.41
CA PHE A 224 11.58 -19.85 8.87
C PHE A 224 11.48 -21.11 9.73
N MET A 225 10.69 -21.03 10.79
CA MET A 225 10.16 -22.25 11.40
C MET A 225 9.13 -22.83 10.45
N THR A 226 9.28 -24.09 10.11
CA THR A 226 8.41 -24.79 9.19
C THR A 226 7.52 -25.74 9.99
N ASP A 227 6.22 -25.74 9.73
CA ASP A 227 5.29 -26.72 10.31
C ASP A 227 5.44 -28.11 9.65
N SER A 228 4.70 -29.10 10.14
CA SER A 228 4.72 -30.47 9.63
C SER A 228 4.24 -30.59 8.17
N LEU A 229 3.62 -29.56 7.60
CA LEU A 229 3.13 -29.47 6.23
C LEU A 229 4.07 -28.70 5.30
N GLY A 230 5.19 -28.19 5.83
CA GLY A 230 6.14 -27.37 5.07
C GLY A 230 5.76 -25.90 4.97
N HIS A 231 4.77 -25.42 5.72
CA HIS A 231 4.41 -24.02 5.77
C HIS A 231 5.39 -23.24 6.65
N HIS A 232 5.72 -22.04 6.23
CA HIS A 232 6.59 -21.15 6.99
C HIS A 232 5.78 -20.35 8.01
N LEU A 233 6.26 -20.31 9.25
CA LEU A 233 5.68 -19.54 10.35
C LEU A 233 6.53 -18.28 10.60
N TYR A 234 5.88 -17.13 10.69
CA TYR A 234 6.56 -15.89 11.01
C TYR A 234 5.89 -15.16 12.18
N PRO A 235 6.48 -15.24 13.39
CA PRO A 235 5.87 -14.69 14.60
C PRO A 235 6.16 -13.22 14.84
N LYS A 236 7.13 -12.63 14.14
CA LYS A 236 7.58 -11.24 14.37
C LYS A 236 6.86 -10.25 13.46
N GLY A 237 6.49 -9.09 14.00
CA GLY A 237 5.86 -7.99 13.24
C GLY A 237 6.85 -7.10 12.48
N LEU A 238 8.01 -7.61 12.07
CA LEU A 238 9.02 -6.86 11.30
C LEU A 238 8.93 -7.22 9.81
N PRO A 239 9.34 -6.31 8.92
CA PRO A 239 9.41 -6.58 7.49
C PRO A 239 10.33 -7.74 7.13
N ILE A 240 9.94 -8.51 6.11
CA ILE A 240 10.71 -9.62 5.56
C ILE A 240 11.13 -9.26 4.13
N LEU A 241 12.38 -9.53 3.81
CA LEU A 241 12.92 -9.47 2.47
C LEU A 241 13.09 -10.90 1.95
N ILE A 242 12.52 -11.18 0.79
CA ILE A 242 12.72 -12.42 0.05
C ILE A 242 13.58 -12.12 -1.16
N LYS A 243 14.69 -12.83 -1.31
CA LYS A 243 15.64 -12.65 -2.41
C LYS A 243 15.90 -14.00 -3.10
N SER A 244 15.94 -13.99 -4.42
CA SER A 244 16.41 -15.14 -5.20
C SER A 244 17.93 -15.20 -5.23
N THR A 245 18.48 -16.40 -5.22
CA THR A 245 19.92 -16.65 -5.47
C THR A 245 20.30 -16.44 -6.91
N SER A 246 19.35 -16.50 -7.85
CA SER A 246 19.57 -16.41 -9.28
C SER A 246 19.32 -15.04 -9.90
N SER A 247 18.71 -14.12 -9.18
CA SER A 247 18.40 -12.77 -9.65
C SER A 247 18.44 -11.74 -8.53
N ASP A 248 18.60 -10.47 -8.87
CA ASP A 248 18.53 -9.36 -7.92
C ASP A 248 17.10 -8.96 -7.56
N GLN A 249 16.10 -9.67 -8.07
CA GLN A 249 14.70 -9.37 -7.80
C GLN A 249 14.34 -9.73 -6.38
N ARG A 250 13.46 -8.91 -5.77
CA ARG A 250 13.09 -9.01 -4.36
C ARG A 250 11.59 -8.87 -4.21
N ILE A 251 11.03 -9.71 -3.35
CA ILE A 251 9.67 -9.56 -2.85
C ILE A 251 9.77 -9.05 -1.42
N TYR A 252 8.92 -8.10 -1.08
CA TYR A 252 8.92 -7.47 0.23
C TYR A 252 7.58 -7.69 0.90
N LEU A 253 7.57 -8.32 2.09
CA LEU A 253 6.35 -8.65 2.81
C LEU A 253 6.40 -8.10 4.25
N TYR A 254 5.27 -7.61 4.71
CA TYR A 254 5.04 -7.26 6.10
C TYR A 254 4.28 -8.38 6.82
N SER A 255 4.70 -8.67 8.04
CA SER A 255 3.89 -9.45 8.96
C SER A 255 3.28 -8.52 10.00
N ARG A 256 1.98 -8.22 9.88
CA ARG A 256 1.26 -7.36 10.81
C ARG A 256 -0.17 -7.85 10.98
N GLY A 257 -0.66 -7.83 12.24
CA GLY A 257 -2.07 -8.14 12.50
C GLY A 257 -2.97 -7.05 11.92
N GLU A 258 -3.99 -7.43 11.18
CA GLU A 258 -5.06 -6.58 10.62
C GLU A 258 -4.60 -5.38 9.76
N PHE A 259 -3.33 -5.36 9.33
CA PHE A 259 -2.84 -4.32 8.44
C PHE A 259 -3.69 -4.26 7.14
N PRO A 260 -4.07 -3.09 6.64
CA PRO A 260 -3.59 -1.73 6.98
C PRO A 260 -4.26 -1.08 8.20
N TYR A 261 -5.20 -1.73 8.84
CA TYR A 261 -5.88 -1.23 10.03
C TYR A 261 -4.97 -1.31 11.27
N THR A 262 -5.22 -0.43 12.22
CA THR A 262 -4.51 -0.36 13.49
C THR A 262 -5.50 -0.66 14.61
N THR A 263 -5.40 -1.82 15.23
CA THR A 263 -6.39 -2.31 16.20
C THR A 263 -5.80 -2.56 17.59
N LYS A 264 -4.48 -2.83 17.68
CA LYS A 264 -3.81 -3.09 18.95
C LYS A 264 -3.36 -1.79 19.61
N MET A 265 -3.49 -1.67 20.93
CA MET A 265 -3.10 -0.47 21.67
C MET A 265 -1.65 -0.05 21.39
N ALA A 266 -0.71 -0.97 21.34
CA ALA A 266 0.68 -0.65 21.03
C ALA A 266 0.84 0.06 19.67
N ASP A 267 0.09 -0.41 18.65
CA ASP A 267 0.13 0.17 17.31
C ASP A 267 -0.65 1.49 17.21
N LEU A 268 -1.64 1.71 18.10
CA LEU A 268 -2.36 2.98 18.18
C LEU A 268 -1.49 4.10 18.77
N ILE A 269 -0.61 3.79 19.71
CA ILE A 269 0.22 4.78 20.39
C ILE A 269 1.27 5.40 19.47
N GLU A 270 1.97 4.60 18.68
CA GLU A 270 3.11 5.07 17.88
C GLU A 270 2.76 6.24 16.94
N PRO A 271 1.67 6.23 16.15
CA PRO A 271 1.33 7.34 15.25
C PRO A 271 1.06 8.66 15.99
N MET A 272 0.61 8.61 17.26
CA MET A 272 0.30 9.82 18.03
C MET A 272 1.53 10.73 18.25
N ARG A 273 2.75 10.20 18.01
CA ARG A 273 3.98 10.98 18.13
C ARG A 273 3.98 12.26 17.31
N PHE A 274 3.22 12.33 16.22
CA PHE A 274 3.16 13.52 15.36
C PHE A 274 2.28 14.65 15.89
N ILE A 275 1.39 14.36 16.84
CA ILE A 275 0.48 15.35 17.45
C ILE A 275 0.71 15.56 18.95
N MET A 276 1.61 14.77 19.56
CA MET A 276 2.01 14.86 20.96
C MET A 276 3.34 15.59 21.14
N SER A 277 3.51 16.25 22.28
CA SER A 277 4.83 16.67 22.71
C SER A 277 5.70 15.46 23.05
N LYS A 278 7.02 15.65 23.08
CA LYS A 278 7.96 14.57 23.45
C LYS A 278 7.66 13.99 24.84
N SER A 279 7.34 14.85 25.80
CA SER A 279 7.03 14.42 27.18
C SER A 279 5.75 13.60 27.27
N GLU A 280 4.66 14.04 26.63
CA GLU A 280 3.40 13.30 26.58
C GLU A 280 3.56 11.94 25.93
N TYR A 281 4.25 11.88 24.80
CA TYR A 281 4.52 10.63 24.10
C TYR A 281 5.37 9.66 24.94
N THR A 282 6.39 10.17 25.66
CA THR A 282 7.19 9.35 26.56
C THR A 282 6.35 8.83 27.72
N GLN A 283 5.50 9.67 28.31
CA GLN A 283 4.57 9.24 29.38
C GLN A 283 3.60 8.17 28.90
N LEU A 284 2.99 8.35 27.72
CA LEU A 284 2.08 7.36 27.13
C LEU A 284 2.78 6.03 26.85
N SER A 285 3.96 6.07 26.24
CA SER A 285 4.71 4.84 25.86
C SER A 285 5.24 4.05 27.07
N GLN A 286 5.36 4.70 28.24
CA GLN A 286 5.81 4.10 29.51
C GLN A 286 4.68 3.85 30.49
N ALA A 287 3.46 4.25 30.17
CA ALA A 287 2.32 4.13 31.08
C ALA A 287 1.99 2.66 31.36
N SER A 288 1.80 2.30 32.61
CA SER A 288 1.29 0.98 33.01
C SER A 288 -0.16 0.75 32.54
N ASP A 289 -0.95 1.83 32.45
CA ASP A 289 -2.30 1.87 31.89
C ASP A 289 -2.31 2.81 30.68
N ALA A 290 -1.76 2.33 29.58
CA ALA A 290 -1.70 3.06 28.31
C ALA A 290 -3.10 3.37 27.74
N TYR A 291 -4.10 2.51 28.00
CA TYR A 291 -5.47 2.73 27.54
C TYR A 291 -6.10 3.94 28.17
N THR A 292 -6.04 4.06 29.49
CA THR A 292 -6.58 5.22 30.20
C THR A 292 -5.87 6.52 29.79
N PHE A 293 -4.55 6.48 29.62
CA PHE A 293 -3.80 7.64 29.14
C PHE A 293 -4.24 8.05 27.72
N PHE A 294 -4.36 7.10 26.84
CA PHE A 294 -4.84 7.29 25.47
C PHE A 294 -6.23 7.95 25.44
N CYS A 295 -7.18 7.42 26.21
CA CYS A 295 -8.54 7.97 26.29
C CYS A 295 -8.56 9.39 26.86
N ASN A 296 -7.75 9.64 27.89
CA ASN A 296 -7.65 10.98 28.50
C ASN A 296 -7.07 11.99 27.53
N PHE A 297 -5.99 11.67 26.81
CA PHE A 297 -5.41 12.56 25.82
C PHE A 297 -6.44 13.02 24.78
N TRP A 298 -7.19 12.08 24.21
CA TRP A 298 -8.18 12.42 23.19
C TRP A 298 -9.37 13.20 23.77
N ARG A 299 -9.78 12.90 25.00
CA ARG A 299 -10.83 13.66 25.70
C ARG A 299 -10.39 15.09 25.98
N ASP A 300 -9.15 15.29 26.41
CA ASP A 300 -8.58 16.61 26.66
C ASP A 300 -8.49 17.43 25.37
N CYS A 301 -8.12 16.81 24.23
CA CYS A 301 -8.15 17.46 22.92
C CYS A 301 -9.57 17.86 22.49
N ALA A 302 -10.55 17.00 22.71
CA ALA A 302 -11.92 17.17 22.19
C ALA A 302 -12.85 17.95 23.13
N GLY A 303 -12.52 18.00 24.41
CA GLY A 303 -13.36 18.61 25.47
C GLY A 303 -14.50 17.72 25.96
N ASN A 304 -14.89 16.67 25.25
CA ASN A 304 -15.86 15.65 25.67
C ASN A 304 -15.64 14.31 24.97
N GLU A 305 -16.31 13.27 25.48
CA GLU A 305 -16.12 11.89 25.02
C GLU A 305 -16.65 11.63 23.61
N GLU A 306 -17.77 12.22 23.22
CA GLU A 306 -18.38 12.03 21.90
C GLU A 306 -17.47 12.59 20.80
N LYS A 307 -17.01 13.82 20.95
CA LYS A 307 -16.04 14.43 20.04
C LYS A 307 -14.69 13.71 20.04
N ALA A 308 -14.27 13.15 21.17
CA ALA A 308 -13.05 12.35 21.25
C ALA A 308 -13.13 11.11 20.35
N LYS A 309 -14.26 10.41 20.35
CA LYS A 309 -14.49 9.26 19.44
C LYS A 309 -14.41 9.67 17.96
N ASP A 310 -14.97 10.83 17.61
CA ASP A 310 -14.88 11.36 16.25
C ASP A 310 -13.43 11.69 15.86
N LEU A 311 -12.69 12.36 16.74
CA LEU A 311 -11.27 12.68 16.48
C LEU A 311 -10.41 11.43 16.33
N ILE A 312 -10.61 10.42 17.18
CA ILE A 312 -9.96 9.12 17.08
C ILE A 312 -10.27 8.49 15.71
N ALA A 313 -11.54 8.45 15.33
CA ALA A 313 -11.97 7.87 14.06
C ALA A 313 -11.33 8.59 12.86
N ILE A 314 -11.24 9.92 12.88
CA ILE A 314 -10.58 10.70 11.82
C ILE A 314 -9.09 10.37 11.79
N TYR A 315 -8.40 10.38 12.94
CA TYR A 315 -6.96 10.15 13.01
C TYR A 315 -6.57 8.78 12.50
N TYR A 316 -7.22 7.72 12.98
CA TYR A 316 -6.87 6.36 12.60
C TYR A 316 -7.37 5.97 11.21
N ARG A 317 -8.37 6.66 10.67
CA ARG A 317 -8.67 6.59 9.24
C ARG A 317 -7.51 7.14 8.40
N ARG A 318 -6.90 8.27 8.81
CA ARG A 318 -5.71 8.79 8.15
C ARG A 318 -4.51 7.84 8.28
N VAL A 319 -4.36 7.16 9.43
CA VAL A 319 -3.34 6.11 9.59
C VAL A 319 -3.58 4.96 8.61
N THR A 320 -4.81 4.46 8.50
CA THR A 320 -5.18 3.39 7.55
C THR A 320 -4.91 3.83 6.12
N THR A 321 -5.36 5.02 5.73
CA THR A 321 -5.09 5.58 4.39
C THR A 321 -3.59 5.67 4.11
N ALA A 322 -2.81 6.18 5.07
CA ALA A 322 -1.36 6.24 4.92
C ALA A 322 -0.74 4.86 4.77
N ASN A 323 -1.20 3.86 5.53
CA ASN A 323 -0.74 2.47 5.40
C ASN A 323 -1.06 1.88 4.05
N THR A 324 -2.23 2.15 3.52
CA THR A 324 -2.66 1.64 2.21
C THR A 324 -1.81 2.22 1.09
N TYR A 325 -1.59 3.55 1.06
CA TYR A 325 -1.01 4.22 -0.10
C TYR A 325 0.48 4.52 0.00
N PHE A 326 1.04 4.68 1.20
CA PHE A 326 2.41 5.16 1.37
C PHE A 326 3.37 4.12 1.94
N SER A 327 2.90 2.91 2.22
CA SER A 327 3.78 1.82 2.69
C SER A 327 4.85 1.49 1.66
N ASN A 328 6.04 1.23 2.19
CA ASN A 328 7.21 0.81 1.42
C ASN A 328 7.99 -0.24 2.23
N THR A 329 9.21 0.04 2.66
CA THR A 329 9.98 -0.78 3.61
C THR A 329 9.50 -0.61 5.05
N VAL A 330 8.63 0.35 5.29
CA VAL A 330 7.98 0.61 6.59
C VAL A 330 6.49 0.86 6.38
N PRO A 331 5.64 0.76 7.43
CA PRO A 331 4.24 1.16 7.36
C PRO A 331 4.09 2.60 6.85
N GLY A 332 3.05 2.84 6.08
CA GLY A 332 2.87 4.12 5.40
C GLY A 332 2.81 5.32 6.33
N TRP A 333 2.22 5.18 7.52
CA TRP A 333 2.19 6.25 8.52
C TRP A 333 3.59 6.65 9.02
N ARG A 334 4.61 5.75 8.91
CA ARG A 334 6.00 6.02 9.28
C ARG A 334 6.82 6.68 8.17
N THR A 335 6.23 6.93 7.00
CA THR A 335 6.88 7.62 5.88
C THR A 335 6.68 9.13 5.95
N ASP A 336 7.45 9.88 5.19
CA ASP A 336 7.28 11.34 5.08
C ASP A 336 5.89 11.71 4.56
N ARG A 337 5.36 10.99 3.56
CA ARG A 337 4.00 11.22 3.06
C ARG A 337 2.97 10.90 4.13
N GLY A 338 3.14 9.79 4.85
CA GLY A 338 2.26 9.44 5.96
C GLY A 338 2.27 10.48 7.07
N MET A 339 3.43 10.94 7.50
CA MET A 339 3.56 11.99 8.51
C MET A 339 2.79 13.27 8.12
N ILE A 340 2.96 13.75 6.89
CA ILE A 340 2.23 14.92 6.38
C ILE A 340 0.73 14.63 6.33
N TYR A 341 0.33 13.45 5.83
CA TYR A 341 -1.08 13.09 5.72
C TYR A 341 -1.78 12.99 7.08
N LEU A 342 -1.12 12.43 8.09
CA LEU A 342 -1.69 12.35 9.45
C LEU A 342 -1.95 13.73 10.03
N VAL A 343 -1.01 14.67 9.89
CA VAL A 343 -1.10 16.00 10.48
C VAL A 343 -2.05 16.89 9.68
N TYR A 344 -1.86 16.96 8.36
CA TYR A 344 -2.56 17.93 7.51
C TYR A 344 -3.82 17.38 6.87
N GLY A 345 -3.94 16.05 6.77
CA GLY A 345 -5.02 15.40 6.05
C GLY A 345 -4.77 15.35 4.55
N LYS A 346 -5.84 15.22 3.81
CA LYS A 346 -5.82 15.12 2.37
C LYS A 346 -5.42 16.46 1.73
N PRO A 347 -4.46 16.46 0.78
CA PRO A 347 -4.16 17.67 0.01
C PRO A 347 -5.31 18.03 -0.95
N ASN A 348 -5.49 19.33 -1.22
CA ASN A 348 -6.47 19.78 -2.21
C ASN A 348 -6.11 19.35 -3.62
N ARG A 349 -4.80 19.25 -3.92
CA ARG A 349 -4.29 18.83 -5.23
C ARG A 349 -2.96 18.10 -5.09
N VAL A 350 -2.78 17.05 -5.87
CA VAL A 350 -1.50 16.33 -6.03
C VAL A 350 -1.04 16.49 -7.46
N GLU A 351 0.19 16.96 -7.63
CA GLU A 351 0.88 17.05 -8.92
C GLU A 351 1.98 15.99 -8.93
N ASN A 352 1.89 15.04 -9.86
CA ASN A 352 2.83 13.92 -9.96
C ASN A 352 3.61 13.98 -11.28
N SER A 353 4.94 14.02 -11.19
CA SER A 353 5.85 14.01 -12.34
C SER A 353 6.56 12.66 -12.54
N GLY A 354 6.18 11.61 -11.80
CA GLY A 354 6.88 10.32 -11.78
C GLY A 354 8.15 10.30 -10.92
N TYR A 355 8.83 11.43 -10.79
CA TYR A 355 10.04 11.59 -9.94
C TYR A 355 9.78 12.39 -8.67
N ALA A 356 8.67 13.10 -8.61
CA ALA A 356 8.28 13.91 -7.48
C ALA A 356 6.76 14.07 -7.41
N GLU A 357 6.26 14.20 -6.19
CA GLU A 357 4.88 14.57 -5.89
C GLU A 357 4.88 15.93 -5.19
N ARG A 358 4.06 16.86 -5.66
CA ARG A 358 3.79 18.13 -4.98
C ARG A 358 2.36 18.11 -4.44
N TRP A 359 2.23 18.20 -3.13
CA TRP A 359 0.95 18.24 -2.44
C TRP A 359 0.60 19.68 -2.09
N VAL A 360 -0.51 20.17 -2.60
CA VAL A 360 -0.98 21.54 -2.42
C VAL A 360 -2.13 21.56 -1.42
N TYR A 361 -2.03 22.42 -0.41
CA TYR A 361 -3.04 22.68 0.58
C TYR A 361 -3.55 24.11 0.46
N GLY A 362 -4.88 24.27 0.41
CA GLY A 362 -5.53 25.53 0.11
C GLY A 362 -5.61 25.83 -1.39
N ASP A 363 -6.09 27.03 -1.70
CA ASP A 363 -6.17 27.55 -3.07
C ASP A 363 -4.95 28.45 -3.32
N GLU A 364 -4.13 28.12 -4.30
CA GLU A 364 -2.91 28.86 -4.63
C GLU A 364 -3.17 30.31 -5.09
N THR A 365 -4.40 30.64 -5.43
CA THR A 365 -4.81 32.02 -5.78
C THR A 365 -5.09 32.87 -4.55
N VAL A 366 -5.13 32.26 -3.35
CA VAL A 366 -5.46 32.93 -2.09
C VAL A 366 -4.25 32.88 -1.14
N PRO A 367 -3.93 33.97 -0.42
CA PRO A 367 -2.88 33.95 0.60
C PRO A 367 -3.15 32.89 1.67
N GLY A 368 -2.09 32.17 2.08
CA GLY A 368 -2.17 31.12 3.09
C GLY A 368 -2.16 29.71 2.51
N SER A 369 -2.18 29.54 1.20
CA SER A 369 -1.88 28.26 0.57
C SER A 369 -0.39 27.90 0.72
N PHE A 370 -0.10 26.60 0.81
CA PHE A 370 1.26 26.09 0.88
C PHE A 370 1.34 24.71 0.23
N SER A 371 2.55 24.23 -0.03
CA SER A 371 2.74 22.93 -0.64
C SER A 371 3.94 22.19 -0.07
N PHE A 372 3.87 20.85 -0.10
CA PHE A 372 4.97 19.95 0.22
C PHE A 372 5.48 19.30 -1.06
N LEU A 373 6.79 19.26 -1.22
CA LEU A 373 7.43 18.58 -2.35
C LEU A 373 8.12 17.30 -1.84
N PHE A 374 7.68 16.16 -2.37
CA PHE A 374 8.28 14.85 -2.10
C PHE A 374 9.06 14.40 -3.32
N ARG A 375 10.32 14.00 -3.14
CA ARG A 375 11.16 13.47 -4.21
C ARG A 375 11.27 11.96 -4.12
N ARG A 376 11.02 11.27 -5.22
CA ARG A 376 11.21 9.83 -5.31
C ARG A 376 12.68 9.49 -5.13
N LYS A 377 12.97 8.51 -4.28
CA LYS A 377 14.30 7.94 -4.07
C LYS A 377 14.38 6.57 -4.72
N GLY A 378 15.38 6.38 -5.58
CA GLY A 378 15.70 5.04 -6.09
C GLY A 378 16.13 4.16 -4.92
N ASN A 379 15.47 3.01 -4.77
CA ASN A 379 15.79 1.99 -3.78
C ASN A 379 15.45 0.63 -4.38
N SER A 380 16.33 -0.34 -4.17
CA SER A 380 16.15 -1.69 -4.70
C SER A 380 15.05 -2.50 -3.99
N LEU A 381 14.56 -2.02 -2.85
CA LEU A 381 13.54 -2.69 -2.04
C LEU A 381 12.13 -2.21 -2.34
N SER A 382 11.96 -0.95 -2.76
CA SER A 382 10.64 -0.38 -3.06
C SER A 382 10.73 0.80 -4.02
N ASP A 383 9.78 0.88 -4.92
CA ASP A 383 9.57 2.01 -5.82
C ASP A 383 8.67 3.12 -5.23
N ASN A 384 8.11 2.88 -4.04
CA ASN A 384 7.19 3.79 -3.34
C ASN A 384 7.88 4.63 -2.25
N ILE A 385 9.18 4.92 -2.41
CA ILE A 385 9.93 5.74 -1.45
C ILE A 385 10.00 7.18 -1.93
N PHE A 386 9.29 8.06 -1.22
CA PHE A 386 9.25 9.49 -1.45
C PHE A 386 9.68 10.23 -0.21
N VAL A 387 10.67 11.10 -0.34
CA VAL A 387 11.27 11.87 0.76
C VAL A 387 10.87 13.33 0.64
N LEU A 388 10.36 13.89 1.72
CA LEU A 388 9.98 15.30 1.82
C LEU A 388 11.20 16.21 1.65
N GLN A 389 11.08 17.21 0.80
CA GLN A 389 11.99 18.34 0.79
C GLN A 389 11.63 19.24 1.98
N ARG A 390 12.35 19.07 3.08
CA ARG A 390 12.09 19.79 4.34
C ARG A 390 12.50 21.25 4.22
N ASP A 391 11.75 22.10 4.93
CA ASP A 391 12.01 23.54 4.98
C ASP A 391 11.61 24.10 6.36
N PRO A 392 12.46 24.89 7.04
CA PRO A 392 12.11 25.56 8.29
C PRO A 392 10.83 26.40 8.24
N LEU A 393 10.43 26.88 7.06
CA LEU A 393 9.20 27.64 6.84
C LEU A 393 7.94 26.83 7.16
N TYR A 394 8.00 25.49 7.12
CA TYR A 394 6.88 24.63 7.48
C TYR A 394 6.54 24.65 8.98
N LYS A 395 7.41 25.23 9.83
CA LYS A 395 7.21 25.19 11.29
C LYS A 395 5.89 25.83 11.70
N MET A 396 5.58 27.00 11.18
CA MET A 396 4.37 27.73 11.56
C MET A 396 3.09 26.96 11.15
N SER A 397 3.02 26.46 9.92
CA SER A 397 1.88 25.65 9.47
C SER A 397 1.78 24.33 10.25
N TRP A 398 2.90 23.68 10.54
CA TRP A 398 2.94 22.45 11.34
C TRP A 398 2.32 22.69 12.74
N GLU A 399 2.80 23.70 13.45
CA GLU A 399 2.28 24.04 14.77
C GLU A 399 0.78 24.39 14.74
N GLN A 400 0.33 25.10 13.71
CA GLN A 400 -1.07 25.44 13.52
C GLN A 400 -1.95 24.17 13.37
N TYR A 401 -1.55 23.20 12.53
CA TYR A 401 -2.31 21.98 12.31
C TYR A 401 -2.24 21.01 13.51
N VAL A 402 -1.10 20.89 14.17
CA VAL A 402 -0.99 20.13 15.43
C VAL A 402 -1.88 20.76 16.50
N ASN A 403 -1.91 22.10 16.63
CA ASN A 403 -2.80 22.78 17.56
C ASN A 403 -4.29 22.59 17.19
N ALA A 404 -4.64 22.48 15.91
CA ALA A 404 -6.00 22.15 15.51
C ALA A 404 -6.43 20.77 16.00
N TRP A 405 -5.57 19.77 15.93
CA TRP A 405 -5.79 18.44 16.54
C TRP A 405 -5.98 18.54 18.05
N ARG A 406 -5.10 19.25 18.73
CA ARG A 406 -5.11 19.39 20.20
C ARG A 406 -6.27 20.21 20.74
N GLN A 407 -6.97 20.93 19.90
CA GLN A 407 -8.16 21.74 20.25
C GLN A 407 -9.45 21.17 19.67
N GLY A 408 -9.43 19.94 19.14
CA GLY A 408 -10.60 19.28 18.57
C GLY A 408 -11.23 20.03 17.39
N ARG A 409 -10.44 20.82 16.65
CA ARG A 409 -10.92 21.64 15.51
C ARG A 409 -10.74 20.97 14.15
N VAL A 410 -10.32 19.72 14.15
CA VAL A 410 -10.24 18.92 12.90
C VAL A 410 -11.62 18.36 12.61
N THR A 411 -12.13 18.63 11.42
CA THR A 411 -13.42 18.14 10.94
C THR A 411 -13.24 16.96 9.98
N HIS A 412 -14.31 16.22 9.73
CA HIS A 412 -14.36 15.21 8.67
C HIS A 412 -14.10 15.86 7.32
N GLU A 413 -13.17 15.27 6.56
CA GLU A 413 -12.85 15.62 5.17
C GLU A 413 -13.86 15.01 4.20
#